data_274c866582532e6952b50713636cdf42
#
_entry.id   274c866582532e6952b50713636cdf42
#
_cell.length_a   1.000
_cell.length_b   1.000
_cell.length_c   1.000
_cell.angle_alpha   90.00
_cell.angle_beta   90.00
_cell.angle_gamma   90.00
#
_symmetry.space_group_name_H-M   'P 1'
#
loop_
_entity.id
_entity.type
_entity.pdbx_description
1 polymer ?
#
loop_
_entity_poly.entity_id
_entity_poly.type
_entity_poly.pdbx_seq_one_letter_code
_entity_poly.pdbx_strand_id
1 'polypeptide(L)'
;MKAKVAVLKTDVDRVLDDYGRLMRMAGYRECLSREASTLIKLNLSWTKYFPSCSSQPWQVEGVVRTLLEDGYPAENLLPVENRTVVTDPWKGARNNRWLPVLERYGLEFQALTEVKWITYRFKSRLLMLDKIFPEGIEIPEMYVGKQILHLPTVKTHGHSLTTGAIKNAFGGLLKEVRHYAHKHIHEVLVDLMLMQRELHPSVFAVMDGTVCGDGAGPRTMVPKVKDYLLASADSVAIDALAARMMGFDPMKIEYLRRCHDMSLGVADPRDIEVIGESVEGVDFGFEVSRSLVIWGDQMLRKGPLRFLEKVALHSPLVVWAPMASNIYHDWLWYPVIGRARIREFGRSKWGRLMRERYGPSGPAPSPVGLSPAARPSK
;
A
#
# COMPACT_ATOMS: atom_id res chain seq x y z
N MET A 1 18.57 7.36 18.16
CA MET A 1 17.19 7.17 18.72
C MET A 1 16.59 6.00 17.96
N LYS A 2 15.98 5.02 18.63
CA LYS A 2 15.37 3.87 17.97
C LYS A 2 14.10 4.31 17.21
N ALA A 3 13.86 3.72 16.03
CA ALA A 3 12.59 3.90 15.35
C ALA A 3 11.48 3.14 16.07
N LYS A 4 10.29 3.73 16.19
CA LYS A 4 9.16 3.14 16.90
C LYS A 4 8.17 2.51 15.90
N VAL A 5 7.81 1.26 16.14
CA VAL A 5 6.75 0.57 15.42
C VAL A 5 5.74 0.00 16.41
N ALA A 6 4.51 0.49 16.37
CA ALA A 6 3.44 -0.10 17.15
C ALA A 6 2.92 -1.36 16.46
N VAL A 7 2.68 -2.40 17.26
CA VAL A 7 2.13 -3.68 16.80
C VAL A 7 1.00 -4.10 17.71
N LEU A 8 -0.12 -4.53 17.13
CA LEU A 8 -1.23 -5.13 17.86
C LEU A 8 -1.67 -6.44 17.18
N LYS A 9 -2.10 -7.39 18.01
CA LYS A 9 -2.86 -8.53 17.57
C LYS A 9 -4.35 -8.23 17.72
N THR A 10 -5.15 -8.44 16.67
CA THR A 10 -6.55 -8.00 16.60
C THR A 10 -7.50 -9.14 16.29
N ASP A 11 -8.80 -8.87 16.38
CA ASP A 11 -9.89 -9.76 15.96
C ASP A 11 -11.02 -8.94 15.30
N VAL A 12 -11.91 -9.62 14.60
CA VAL A 12 -13.02 -9.02 13.84
C VAL A 12 -13.91 -8.10 14.68
N ASP A 13 -14.14 -8.45 15.95
CA ASP A 13 -15.04 -7.72 16.85
C ASP A 13 -14.46 -6.40 17.35
N ARG A 14 -13.15 -6.21 17.30
CA ARG A 14 -12.46 -5.04 17.83
C ARG A 14 -11.54 -4.33 16.82
N VAL A 15 -11.43 -4.84 15.60
CA VAL A 15 -10.46 -4.36 14.62
C VAL A 15 -10.55 -2.84 14.37
N LEU A 16 -11.75 -2.29 14.34
CA LEU A 16 -11.93 -0.85 14.11
C LEU A 16 -11.39 -0.02 15.29
N ASP A 17 -11.61 -0.46 16.52
CA ASP A 17 -11.08 0.19 17.73
C ASP A 17 -9.56 -0.02 17.85
N ASP A 18 -9.09 -1.21 17.48
CA ASP A 18 -7.66 -1.53 17.48
C ASP A 18 -6.86 -0.71 16.48
N TYR A 19 -7.42 -0.26 15.34
CA TYR A 19 -6.76 0.72 14.47
C TYR A 19 -6.54 2.05 15.20
N GLY A 20 -7.54 2.56 15.90
CA GLY A 20 -7.42 3.78 16.69
C GLY A 20 -6.38 3.65 17.80
N ARG A 21 -6.43 2.55 18.55
CA ARG A 21 -5.45 2.24 19.59
C ARG A 21 -4.03 2.16 19.02
N LEU A 22 -3.84 1.42 17.93
CA LEU A 22 -2.56 1.26 17.25
C LEU A 22 -1.96 2.60 16.80
N MET A 23 -2.77 3.43 16.12
CA MET A 23 -2.34 4.73 15.61
C MET A 23 -1.89 5.65 16.76
N ARG A 24 -2.67 5.70 17.85
CA ARG A 24 -2.33 6.50 19.03
C ARG A 24 -1.05 5.99 19.72
N MET A 25 -0.87 4.67 19.82
CA MET A 25 0.37 4.06 20.35
C MET A 25 1.60 4.40 19.49
N ALA A 26 1.43 4.50 18.18
CA ALA A 26 2.50 4.86 17.24
C ALA A 26 2.77 6.36 17.17
N GLY A 27 2.06 7.21 17.94
CA GLY A 27 2.29 8.64 17.99
C GLY A 27 1.85 9.38 16.72
N TYR A 28 0.75 8.97 16.08
CA TYR A 28 0.34 9.59 14.84
C TYR A 28 -0.09 11.06 14.98
N ARG A 29 -0.62 11.46 16.16
CA ARG A 29 -1.07 12.83 16.45
C ARG A 29 0.10 13.82 16.53
N GLU A 30 1.27 13.35 16.91
CA GLU A 30 2.51 14.11 16.94
C GLU A 30 3.15 14.21 15.56
N CYS A 31 2.83 13.26 14.66
CA CYS A 31 3.33 13.22 13.30
C CYS A 31 2.44 13.98 12.30
N LEU A 32 1.12 13.81 12.39
CA LEU A 32 0.15 14.40 11.46
C LEU A 32 -0.60 15.57 12.13
N SER A 33 -0.47 16.77 11.56
CA SER A 33 -1.24 17.94 12.02
C SER A 33 -2.70 17.85 11.55
N ARG A 34 -3.63 18.29 12.40
CA ARG A 34 -5.07 18.37 12.08
C ARG A 34 -5.40 19.50 11.09
N GLU A 35 -4.60 20.56 11.12
CA GLU A 35 -4.79 21.76 10.29
C GLU A 35 -4.31 21.54 8.85
N ALA A 36 -3.47 20.52 8.61
CA ALA A 36 -2.92 20.25 7.29
C ALA A 36 -3.70 19.14 6.58
N SER A 37 -3.86 19.27 5.27
CA SER A 37 -4.46 18.21 4.45
C SER A 37 -3.61 16.94 4.45
N THR A 38 -4.26 15.80 4.63
CA THR A 38 -3.64 14.47 4.68
C THR A 38 -4.10 13.62 3.50
N LEU A 39 -3.16 13.27 2.64
CA LEU A 39 -3.38 12.26 1.60
C LEU A 39 -3.49 10.89 2.26
N ILE A 40 -4.63 10.23 2.16
CA ILE A 40 -4.80 8.84 2.61
C ILE A 40 -4.50 7.95 1.39
N LYS A 41 -3.24 7.52 1.27
CA LYS A 41 -2.81 6.68 0.14
C LYS A 41 -3.20 5.24 0.36
N LEU A 42 -4.27 4.83 -0.33
CA LEU A 42 -4.72 3.45 -0.35
C LEU A 42 -3.71 2.56 -1.11
N ASN A 43 -3.90 1.26 -1.07
CA ASN A 43 -3.12 0.28 -1.82
C ASN A 43 -4.02 -0.50 -2.78
N LEU A 44 -3.82 -0.33 -4.09
CA LEU A 44 -4.53 -1.07 -5.12
C LEU A 44 -3.55 -1.87 -5.97
N SER A 45 -3.51 -3.18 -5.78
CA SER A 45 -2.67 -4.07 -6.60
C SER A 45 -3.46 -4.82 -7.68
N TRP A 46 -4.78 -4.89 -7.55
CA TRP A 46 -5.69 -5.51 -8.52
C TRP A 46 -7.03 -4.78 -8.56
N THR A 47 -7.60 -4.61 -9.75
CA THR A 47 -8.96 -4.06 -9.92
C THR A 47 -10.03 -4.97 -9.30
N LYS A 48 -9.85 -6.29 -9.41
CA LYS A 48 -10.73 -7.29 -8.77
C LYS A 48 -10.41 -7.41 -7.28
N TYR A 49 -11.45 -7.65 -6.48
CA TYR A 49 -11.24 -8.00 -5.08
C TYR A 49 -10.51 -9.34 -4.98
N PHE A 50 -9.43 -9.34 -4.21
CA PHE A 50 -8.75 -10.54 -3.75
C PHE A 50 -8.19 -10.30 -2.35
N PRO A 51 -8.39 -11.20 -1.38
CA PRO A 51 -7.90 -11.03 -0.01
C PRO A 51 -6.40 -10.74 0.01
N SER A 52 -5.95 -9.85 0.87
CA SER A 52 -4.56 -9.41 1.02
C SER A 52 -3.95 -8.59 -0.14
N CYS A 53 -4.67 -8.43 -1.24
CA CYS A 53 -4.12 -7.79 -2.44
C CYS A 53 -4.10 -6.27 -2.35
N SER A 54 -5.14 -5.68 -1.76
CA SER A 54 -5.38 -4.25 -1.65
C SER A 54 -5.73 -3.86 -0.21
N SER A 55 -5.77 -2.56 0.11
CA SER A 55 -6.23 -2.10 1.43
C SER A 55 -7.57 -2.72 1.77
N GLN A 56 -7.69 -3.24 2.99
CA GLN A 56 -8.93 -3.87 3.43
C GLN A 56 -9.97 -2.82 3.82
N PRO A 57 -11.27 -3.06 3.62
CA PRO A 57 -12.29 -2.06 3.96
C PRO A 57 -12.32 -1.72 5.46
N TRP A 58 -12.04 -2.68 6.35
CA TRP A 58 -11.90 -2.43 7.78
C TRP A 58 -10.67 -1.60 8.14
N GLN A 59 -9.57 -1.69 7.35
CA GLN A 59 -8.41 -0.82 7.48
C GLN A 59 -8.80 0.62 7.14
N VAL A 60 -9.46 0.83 6.00
CA VAL A 60 -9.92 2.15 5.58
C VAL A 60 -10.89 2.73 6.60
N GLU A 61 -11.87 1.95 7.04
CA GLU A 61 -12.86 2.36 8.02
C GLU A 61 -12.24 2.70 9.38
N GLY A 62 -11.41 1.83 9.92
CA GLY A 62 -10.77 2.02 11.23
C GLY A 62 -9.88 3.26 11.26
N VAL A 63 -9.11 3.50 10.20
CA VAL A 63 -8.25 4.67 10.08
C VAL A 63 -9.05 5.96 9.91
N VAL A 64 -10.00 6.00 8.99
CA VAL A 64 -10.84 7.19 8.75
C VAL A 64 -11.65 7.55 10.00
N ARG A 65 -12.29 6.55 10.62
CA ARG A 65 -13.05 6.74 11.87
C ARG A 65 -12.16 7.35 12.95
N THR A 66 -10.95 6.81 13.14
CA THR A 66 -10.00 7.31 14.14
C THR A 66 -9.62 8.76 13.91
N LEU A 67 -9.31 9.14 12.66
CA LEU A 67 -8.94 10.51 12.32
C LEU A 67 -10.08 11.46 12.64
N LEU A 68 -11.31 11.14 12.25
CA LEU A 68 -12.50 11.98 12.51
C LEU A 68 -12.83 12.08 14.01
N GLU A 69 -12.81 10.94 14.75
CA GLU A 69 -13.00 10.92 16.21
C GLU A 69 -11.96 11.78 16.94
N ASP A 70 -10.74 11.82 16.42
CA ASP A 70 -9.64 12.61 16.99
C ASP A 70 -9.62 14.06 16.47
N GLY A 71 -10.67 14.50 15.75
CA GLY A 71 -10.92 15.90 15.37
C GLY A 71 -10.16 16.36 14.11
N TYR A 72 -9.74 15.45 13.23
CA TYR A 72 -9.26 15.83 11.90
C TYR A 72 -10.47 16.20 11.03
N PRO A 73 -10.49 17.39 10.40
CA PRO A 73 -11.61 17.80 9.53
C PRO A 73 -11.74 16.90 8.31
N ALA A 74 -12.96 16.48 7.98
CA ALA A 74 -13.21 15.59 6.84
C ALA A 74 -12.70 16.17 5.52
N GLU A 75 -12.81 17.47 5.32
CA GLU A 75 -12.33 18.21 4.15
C GLU A 75 -10.79 18.17 4.00
N ASN A 76 -10.06 17.90 5.07
CA ASN A 76 -8.62 17.73 5.05
C ASN A 76 -8.17 16.28 4.79
N LEU A 77 -9.08 15.31 4.76
CA LEU A 77 -8.79 13.90 4.53
C LEU A 77 -9.05 13.55 3.06
N LEU A 78 -7.99 13.22 2.33
CA LEU A 78 -8.01 13.02 0.88
C LEU A 78 -7.64 11.56 0.54
N PRO A 79 -8.63 10.65 0.47
CA PRO A 79 -8.38 9.26 0.06
C PRO A 79 -8.03 9.20 -1.43
N VAL A 80 -6.83 8.71 -1.74
CA VAL A 80 -6.28 8.73 -3.10
C VAL A 80 -5.78 7.37 -3.56
N GLU A 81 -5.94 7.09 -4.85
CA GLU A 81 -5.29 5.97 -5.53
C GLU A 81 -5.10 6.26 -7.02
N ASN A 82 -4.12 5.59 -7.63
CA ASN A 82 -3.78 5.78 -9.03
C ASN A 82 -4.10 4.57 -9.88
N ARG A 83 -4.14 4.80 -11.20
CA ARG A 83 -4.15 3.74 -12.20
C ARG A 83 -2.77 3.06 -12.32
N THR A 84 -2.76 1.82 -12.69
CA THR A 84 -1.62 1.15 -13.32
C THR A 84 -2.02 0.67 -14.71
N VAL A 85 -1.07 0.14 -15.47
CA VAL A 85 -1.37 -0.49 -16.79
C VAL A 85 -2.38 -1.65 -16.67
N VAL A 86 -2.64 -2.16 -15.47
CA VAL A 86 -3.52 -3.31 -15.20
C VAL A 86 -4.58 -3.04 -14.13
N THR A 87 -4.67 -1.82 -13.59
CA THR A 87 -5.67 -1.47 -12.56
C THR A 87 -6.41 -0.19 -12.91
N ASP A 88 -7.70 -0.21 -12.64
CA ASP A 88 -8.60 0.93 -12.72
C ASP A 88 -8.94 1.37 -11.29
N PRO A 89 -8.68 2.63 -10.89
CA PRO A 89 -8.85 3.08 -9.51
C PRO A 89 -10.32 3.09 -9.07
N TRP A 90 -11.25 3.54 -9.90
CA TRP A 90 -12.67 3.58 -9.56
C TRP A 90 -13.29 2.19 -9.42
N LYS A 91 -13.03 1.31 -10.39
CA LYS A 91 -13.47 -0.09 -10.30
C LYS A 91 -12.82 -0.80 -9.12
N GLY A 92 -11.53 -0.51 -8.88
CA GLY A 92 -10.79 -1.02 -7.73
C GLY A 92 -11.40 -0.58 -6.42
N ALA A 93 -11.67 0.71 -6.25
CA ALA A 93 -12.30 1.26 -5.05
C ALA A 93 -13.69 0.65 -4.78
N ARG A 94 -14.50 0.47 -5.84
CA ARG A 94 -15.80 -0.20 -5.74
C ARG A 94 -15.67 -1.66 -5.34
N ASN A 95 -14.80 -2.41 -6.01
CA ASN A 95 -14.64 -3.85 -5.78
C ASN A 95 -14.06 -4.17 -4.41
N ASN A 96 -13.14 -3.33 -3.90
CA ASN A 96 -12.56 -3.45 -2.56
C ASN A 96 -13.42 -2.80 -1.47
N ARG A 97 -14.63 -2.32 -1.79
CA ARG A 97 -15.62 -1.76 -0.85
C ARG A 97 -15.19 -0.46 -0.17
N TRP A 98 -14.26 0.28 -0.77
CA TRP A 98 -13.81 1.55 -0.21
C TRP A 98 -14.87 2.65 -0.36
N LEU A 99 -15.55 2.72 -1.52
CA LEU A 99 -16.53 3.77 -1.80
C LEU A 99 -17.64 3.85 -0.74
N PRO A 100 -18.36 2.75 -0.41
CA PRO A 100 -19.41 2.83 0.62
C PRO A 100 -18.85 3.11 2.03
N VAL A 101 -17.58 2.76 2.30
CA VAL A 101 -16.92 3.12 3.57
C VAL A 101 -16.66 4.62 3.60
N LEU A 102 -16.04 5.19 2.58
CA LEU A 102 -15.71 6.60 2.51
C LEU A 102 -16.97 7.49 2.53
N GLU A 103 -17.99 7.12 1.75
CA GLU A 103 -19.29 7.81 1.70
C GLU A 103 -19.95 7.87 3.08
N ARG A 104 -19.87 6.81 3.87
CA ARG A 104 -20.40 6.77 5.26
C ARG A 104 -19.84 7.87 6.15
N TYR A 105 -18.57 8.23 5.92
CA TYR A 105 -17.86 9.24 6.68
C TYR A 105 -17.76 10.60 5.97
N GLY A 106 -18.50 10.79 4.87
CA GLY A 106 -18.53 12.04 4.12
C GLY A 106 -17.21 12.36 3.38
N LEU A 107 -16.40 11.33 3.05
CA LEU A 107 -15.17 11.49 2.31
C LEU A 107 -15.35 11.07 0.84
N GLU A 108 -14.75 11.84 -0.06
CA GLU A 108 -14.72 11.53 -1.49
C GLU A 108 -13.41 10.84 -1.88
N PHE A 109 -13.54 9.72 -2.63
CA PHE A 109 -12.39 9.06 -3.23
C PHE A 109 -11.89 9.86 -4.42
N GLN A 110 -10.58 10.09 -4.51
CA GLN A 110 -9.97 10.80 -5.61
C GLN A 110 -9.06 9.87 -6.43
N ALA A 111 -9.43 9.66 -7.68
CA ALA A 111 -8.56 8.96 -8.62
C ALA A 111 -7.46 9.91 -9.13
N LEU A 112 -6.20 9.54 -8.95
CA LEU A 112 -5.09 10.38 -9.39
C LEU A 112 -4.99 10.53 -10.92
N THR A 113 -5.80 9.80 -11.68
CA THR A 113 -5.99 9.99 -13.12
C THR A 113 -6.80 11.24 -13.47
N GLU A 114 -7.49 11.84 -12.50
CA GLU A 114 -8.41 12.97 -12.68
C GLU A 114 -7.86 14.26 -12.06
N VAL A 115 -6.65 14.20 -11.47
CA VAL A 115 -6.00 15.35 -10.87
C VAL A 115 -4.92 15.94 -11.80
N LYS A 116 -4.53 17.17 -11.51
CA LYS A 116 -3.43 17.83 -12.23
C LYS A 116 -2.09 17.19 -11.88
N TRP A 117 -1.29 16.87 -12.91
CA TRP A 117 0.08 16.43 -12.80
C TRP A 117 1.02 17.53 -13.25
N ILE A 118 2.16 17.65 -12.56
CA ILE A 118 3.21 18.62 -12.86
C ILE A 118 4.54 17.92 -13.00
N THR A 119 5.40 18.44 -13.86
CA THR A 119 6.81 18.03 -13.93
C THR A 119 7.56 18.65 -12.75
N TYR A 120 8.10 17.82 -11.88
CA TYR A 120 8.83 18.27 -10.69
C TYR A 120 10.31 17.88 -10.82
N ARG A 121 11.19 18.80 -10.45
CA ARG A 121 12.62 18.57 -10.37
C ARG A 121 13.03 18.51 -8.91
N PHE A 122 13.34 17.30 -8.46
CA PHE A 122 13.76 17.06 -7.08
C PHE A 122 15.14 17.69 -6.82
N LYS A 123 15.30 18.28 -5.64
CA LYS A 123 16.60 18.78 -5.15
C LYS A 123 17.48 17.62 -4.67
N SER A 124 16.85 16.58 -4.15
CA SER A 124 17.51 15.34 -3.73
C SER A 124 18.15 14.65 -4.92
N ARG A 125 19.39 14.21 -4.78
CA ARG A 125 20.08 13.40 -5.81
C ARG A 125 19.48 11.99 -5.80
N LEU A 126 18.65 11.70 -6.80
CA LEU A 126 18.05 10.40 -6.99
C LEU A 126 19.07 9.39 -7.54
N LEU A 127 18.88 8.11 -7.23
CA LEU A 127 19.79 7.04 -7.66
C LEU A 127 19.53 6.61 -9.09
N MET A 128 18.25 6.56 -9.49
CA MET A 128 17.84 6.01 -10.78
C MET A 128 16.74 6.78 -11.49
N LEU A 129 15.76 7.37 -10.78
CA LEU A 129 14.62 8.00 -11.45
C LEU A 129 15.01 9.21 -12.30
N ASP A 130 16.03 9.97 -11.94
CA ASP A 130 16.56 11.05 -12.78
C ASP A 130 17.15 10.54 -14.12
N LYS A 131 17.68 9.31 -14.13
CA LYS A 131 18.21 8.68 -15.35
C LYS A 131 17.09 8.08 -16.22
N ILE A 132 16.00 7.64 -15.57
CA ILE A 132 14.82 7.10 -16.29
C ILE A 132 13.97 8.23 -16.86
N PHE A 133 13.87 9.35 -16.14
CA PHE A 133 13.08 10.53 -16.48
C PHE A 133 13.93 11.81 -16.49
N PRO A 134 14.83 11.97 -17.46
CA PRO A 134 15.79 13.10 -17.48
C PRO A 134 15.13 14.48 -17.66
N GLU A 135 13.92 14.51 -18.24
CA GLU A 135 13.13 15.74 -18.41
C GLU A 135 12.45 16.22 -17.11
N GLY A 136 12.49 15.39 -16.07
CA GLY A 136 11.81 15.60 -14.80
C GLY A 136 10.77 14.54 -14.54
N ILE A 137 10.36 14.42 -13.28
CA ILE A 137 9.41 13.40 -12.85
C ILE A 137 8.03 14.03 -12.75
N GLU A 138 7.05 13.43 -13.42
CA GLU A 138 5.66 13.87 -13.29
C GLU A 138 5.05 13.30 -12.01
N ILE A 139 4.55 14.21 -11.16
CA ILE A 139 3.87 13.89 -9.90
C ILE A 139 2.51 14.59 -9.83
N PRO A 140 1.55 14.08 -9.02
CA PRO A 140 0.32 14.82 -8.77
C PRO A 140 0.63 16.14 -8.03
N GLU A 141 0.17 17.28 -8.56
CA GLU A 141 0.40 18.60 -7.93
C GLU A 141 -0.07 18.62 -6.48
N MET A 142 -1.19 17.93 -6.20
CA MET A 142 -1.76 17.85 -4.85
C MET A 142 -0.86 17.17 -3.82
N TYR A 143 0.22 16.48 -4.22
CA TYR A 143 1.16 15.86 -3.28
C TYR A 143 2.12 16.84 -2.64
N VAL A 144 2.37 17.98 -3.30
CA VAL A 144 3.33 18.98 -2.84
C VAL A 144 2.81 19.66 -1.56
N GLY A 145 3.58 19.56 -0.49
CA GLY A 145 3.29 20.23 0.79
C GLY A 145 2.19 19.59 1.64
N LYS A 146 1.56 18.49 1.19
CA LYS A 146 0.56 17.77 2.02
C LYS A 146 1.21 16.64 2.79
N GLN A 147 0.67 16.33 3.97
CA GLN A 147 1.03 15.12 4.72
C GLN A 147 0.50 13.88 4.01
N ILE A 148 1.15 12.72 4.26
CA ILE A 148 0.70 11.48 3.66
C ILE A 148 0.59 10.35 4.70
N LEU A 149 -0.53 9.63 4.63
CA LEU A 149 -0.83 8.45 5.42
C LEU A 149 -0.97 7.24 4.50
N HIS A 150 -0.03 6.33 4.56
CA HIS A 150 -0.04 5.10 3.75
C HIS A 150 -0.86 3.99 4.41
N LEU A 151 -1.69 3.31 3.62
CA LEU A 151 -2.46 2.13 4.03
C LEU A 151 -2.02 0.86 3.27
N PRO A 152 -0.78 0.38 3.46
CA PRO A 152 -0.31 -0.84 2.82
C PRO A 152 -0.85 -2.10 3.50
N THR A 153 -0.61 -3.25 2.85
CA THR A 153 -0.90 -4.59 3.38
C THR A 153 0.38 -5.42 3.44
N VAL A 154 0.48 -6.32 4.42
CA VAL A 154 1.60 -7.27 4.52
C VAL A 154 1.50 -8.31 3.42
N LYS A 155 2.45 -8.30 2.49
CA LYS A 155 2.49 -9.28 1.38
C LYS A 155 3.85 -9.39 0.73
N THR A 156 4.11 -10.53 0.13
CA THR A 156 5.27 -10.79 -0.72
C THR A 156 5.16 -10.07 -2.06
N HIS A 157 6.29 -9.95 -2.76
CA HIS A 157 6.36 -9.37 -4.10
C HIS A 157 7.48 -9.98 -4.93
N GLY A 158 7.17 -10.38 -6.17
CA GLY A 158 8.09 -11.12 -7.02
C GLY A 158 9.37 -10.36 -7.45
N HIS A 159 9.39 -9.02 -7.41
CA HIS A 159 10.58 -8.23 -7.79
C HIS A 159 11.30 -7.61 -6.59
N SER A 160 10.61 -7.25 -5.52
CA SER A 160 11.18 -6.55 -4.34
C SER A 160 11.16 -7.38 -3.06
N LEU A 161 10.88 -8.66 -3.10
CA LEU A 161 10.61 -9.60 -2.00
C LEU A 161 9.33 -9.25 -1.24
N THR A 162 9.21 -8.03 -0.76
CA THR A 162 8.10 -7.54 0.03
C THR A 162 7.47 -6.31 -0.59
N THR A 163 6.26 -6.02 -0.20
CA THR A 163 5.63 -4.71 -0.36
C THR A 163 5.62 -4.02 1.00
N GLY A 164 5.11 -2.80 1.06
CA GLY A 164 4.97 -2.07 2.32
C GLY A 164 4.65 -0.61 2.08
N ALA A 165 4.96 0.23 3.08
CA ALA A 165 4.73 1.67 3.05
C ALA A 165 5.57 2.35 1.94
N ILE A 166 6.85 1.97 1.82
CA ILE A 166 7.74 2.56 0.80
C ILE A 166 7.19 2.26 -0.60
N LYS A 167 6.85 0.99 -0.86
CA LYS A 167 6.34 0.61 -2.18
C LYS A 167 4.92 1.13 -2.45
N ASN A 168 4.15 1.45 -1.43
CA ASN A 168 2.83 2.06 -1.60
C ASN A 168 2.91 3.46 -2.25
N ALA A 169 4.00 4.20 -2.01
CA ALA A 169 4.28 5.46 -2.67
C ALA A 169 4.48 5.33 -4.19
N PHE A 170 5.00 4.19 -4.66
CA PHE A 170 5.20 3.92 -6.09
C PHE A 170 3.92 4.10 -6.91
N GLY A 171 2.77 3.70 -6.34
CA GLY A 171 1.46 3.88 -6.97
C GLY A 171 1.00 5.33 -7.05
N GLY A 172 1.38 6.17 -6.09
CA GLY A 172 0.95 7.56 -5.99
C GLY A 172 1.84 8.54 -6.73
N LEU A 173 3.16 8.35 -6.67
CA LEU A 173 4.15 9.33 -7.11
C LEU A 173 4.55 9.21 -8.59
N LEU A 174 4.31 8.07 -9.22
CA LEU A 174 4.72 7.86 -10.61
C LEU A 174 3.51 7.56 -11.51
N LYS A 175 3.52 8.11 -12.72
CA LYS A 175 2.53 7.79 -13.77
C LYS A 175 2.61 6.34 -14.24
N GLU A 176 1.76 5.97 -15.19
CA GLU A 176 1.63 4.61 -15.74
C GLU A 176 2.93 4.03 -16.32
N VAL A 177 3.79 4.90 -16.88
CA VAL A 177 5.10 4.53 -17.45
C VAL A 177 6.11 4.01 -16.43
N ARG A 178 5.75 3.98 -15.15
CA ARG A 178 6.56 3.44 -14.05
C ARG A 178 7.03 1.99 -14.22
N HIS A 179 6.45 1.23 -15.16
CA HIS A 179 6.91 -0.13 -15.44
C HIS A 179 8.39 -0.20 -15.91
N TYR A 180 8.93 0.86 -16.50
CA TYR A 180 10.37 0.96 -16.81
C TYR A 180 11.26 0.91 -15.57
N ALA A 181 10.73 1.37 -14.43
CA ALA A 181 11.44 1.38 -13.17
C ALA A 181 11.62 -0.02 -12.52
N HIS A 182 10.87 -1.05 -12.97
CA HIS A 182 10.95 -2.39 -12.34
C HIS A 182 12.31 -3.06 -12.51
N LYS A 183 13.09 -2.70 -13.52
CA LYS A 183 14.45 -3.21 -13.70
C LYS A 183 15.38 -2.81 -12.57
N HIS A 184 15.17 -1.62 -12.03
CA HIS A 184 15.93 -0.98 -10.97
C HIS A 184 15.07 -0.75 -9.72
N ILE A 185 14.22 -1.73 -9.39
CA ILE A 185 13.18 -1.55 -8.39
C ILE A 185 13.74 -1.18 -7.01
N HIS A 186 14.90 -1.70 -6.62
CA HIS A 186 15.49 -1.42 -5.33
C HIS A 186 15.99 0.02 -5.22
N GLU A 187 16.69 0.51 -6.24
CA GLU A 187 17.12 1.91 -6.31
C GLU A 187 15.94 2.87 -6.38
N VAL A 188 14.93 2.53 -7.17
CA VAL A 188 13.71 3.33 -7.30
C VAL A 188 12.94 3.42 -5.99
N LEU A 189 12.88 2.36 -5.20
CA LEU A 189 12.24 2.40 -3.87
C LEU A 189 12.98 3.34 -2.91
N VAL A 190 14.31 3.43 -3.01
CA VAL A 190 15.10 4.43 -2.27
C VAL A 190 14.78 5.84 -2.77
N ASP A 191 14.69 6.03 -4.08
CA ASP A 191 14.31 7.32 -4.66
C ASP A 191 12.93 7.79 -4.18
N LEU A 192 11.96 6.89 -4.08
CA LEU A 192 10.65 7.22 -3.53
C LEU A 192 10.71 7.71 -2.07
N MET A 193 11.64 7.20 -1.25
CA MET A 193 11.85 7.74 0.09
C MET A 193 12.42 9.15 0.06
N LEU A 194 13.39 9.41 -0.82
CA LEU A 194 13.95 10.75 -1.02
C LEU A 194 12.88 11.74 -1.50
N MET A 195 12.06 11.33 -2.49
CA MET A 195 10.97 12.13 -3.01
C MET A 195 9.93 12.45 -1.94
N GLN A 196 9.51 11.47 -1.15
CA GLN A 196 8.52 11.68 -0.08
C GLN A 196 9.03 12.66 0.99
N ARG A 197 10.31 12.58 1.37
CA ARG A 197 10.92 13.51 2.33
C ARG A 197 10.93 14.95 1.83
N GLU A 198 11.01 15.16 0.51
CA GLU A 198 11.00 16.49 -0.09
C GLU A 198 9.57 17.03 -0.28
N LEU A 199 8.62 16.16 -0.60
CA LEU A 199 7.24 16.56 -0.92
C LEU A 199 6.35 16.70 0.30
N HIS A 200 6.53 15.84 1.31
CA HIS A 200 5.62 15.71 2.43
C HIS A 200 6.25 16.22 3.73
N PRO A 201 5.59 17.14 4.46
CA PRO A 201 6.06 17.55 5.77
C PRO A 201 6.02 16.41 6.80
N SER A 202 5.13 15.44 6.59
CA SER A 202 4.99 14.28 7.45
C SER A 202 4.55 13.06 6.65
N VAL A 203 5.09 11.89 7.02
CA VAL A 203 4.74 10.59 6.47
C VAL A 203 4.39 9.66 7.62
N PHE A 204 3.25 8.98 7.51
CA PHE A 204 2.83 7.97 8.47
C PHE A 204 2.30 6.74 7.74
N ALA A 205 2.41 5.56 8.34
CA ALA A 205 1.93 4.33 7.75
C ALA A 205 1.14 3.50 8.77
N VAL A 206 -0.01 2.96 8.32
CA VAL A 206 -0.82 1.99 9.04
C VAL A 206 -0.99 0.77 8.16
N MET A 207 -0.29 -0.31 8.49
CA MET A 207 -0.19 -1.52 7.68
C MET A 207 -1.14 -2.60 8.18
N ASP A 208 -1.96 -3.15 7.28
CA ASP A 208 -2.82 -4.28 7.57
C ASP A 208 -2.07 -5.61 7.41
N GLY A 209 -2.05 -6.38 8.46
CA GLY A 209 -1.54 -7.75 8.54
C GLY A 209 -2.61 -8.73 9.06
N THR A 210 -3.90 -8.36 9.01
CA THR A 210 -5.00 -9.25 9.39
C THR A 210 -5.08 -10.43 8.44
N VAL A 211 -4.98 -10.13 7.14
CA VAL A 211 -4.91 -11.10 6.05
C VAL A 211 -3.72 -10.77 5.17
N CYS A 212 -2.67 -11.52 5.33
CA CYS A 212 -1.41 -11.34 4.63
C CYS A 212 -1.38 -12.11 3.30
N GLY A 213 -0.53 -11.67 2.37
CA GLY A 213 -0.37 -12.31 1.07
C GLY A 213 0.96 -13.03 0.92
N ASP A 214 0.93 -14.35 0.78
CA ASP A 214 2.09 -15.21 0.59
C ASP A 214 2.26 -15.67 -0.85
N GLY A 215 3.49 -15.86 -1.35
CA GLY A 215 3.78 -16.46 -2.64
C GLY A 215 4.04 -15.47 -3.78
N ALA A 216 3.32 -15.59 -4.89
CA ALA A 216 3.57 -14.82 -6.12
C ALA A 216 2.85 -13.45 -6.10
N GLY A 217 3.23 -12.62 -5.11
CA GLY A 217 2.67 -11.27 -4.98
C GLY A 217 3.02 -10.33 -6.15
N PRO A 218 2.20 -9.27 -6.36
CA PRO A 218 1.15 -8.78 -5.47
C PRO A 218 -0.27 -9.27 -5.77
N ARG A 219 -0.49 -10.20 -6.72
CA ARG A 219 -1.84 -10.62 -7.15
C ARG A 219 -2.14 -12.10 -6.91
N THR A 220 -1.30 -13.00 -7.39
CA THR A 220 -1.57 -14.46 -7.38
C THR A 220 -1.11 -15.14 -6.09
N MET A 221 -1.42 -14.51 -4.96
CA MET A 221 -0.98 -14.92 -3.63
C MET A 221 -1.89 -15.96 -2.98
N VAL A 222 -1.39 -16.58 -1.91
CA VAL A 222 -2.16 -17.35 -0.95
C VAL A 222 -2.52 -16.44 0.22
N PRO A 223 -3.80 -16.15 0.48
CA PRO A 223 -4.21 -15.38 1.66
C PRO A 223 -3.92 -16.17 2.94
N LYS A 224 -3.23 -15.55 3.89
CA LYS A 224 -2.89 -16.11 5.20
C LYS A 224 -3.45 -15.21 6.29
N VAL A 225 -4.34 -15.72 7.12
CA VAL A 225 -4.83 -15.00 8.31
C VAL A 225 -3.73 -14.97 9.36
N LYS A 226 -3.33 -13.76 9.79
CA LYS A 226 -2.26 -13.54 10.77
C LYS A 226 -2.70 -12.64 11.92
N ASP A 227 -3.74 -11.84 11.76
CA ASP A 227 -4.38 -11.01 12.79
C ASP A 227 -3.48 -9.93 13.40
N TYR A 228 -2.55 -9.38 12.64
CA TYR A 228 -1.66 -8.31 13.10
C TYR A 228 -1.97 -6.97 12.43
N LEU A 229 -1.72 -5.90 13.18
CA LEU A 229 -1.74 -4.52 12.70
C LEU A 229 -0.41 -3.87 13.08
N LEU A 230 0.13 -3.05 12.20
CA LEU A 230 1.37 -2.30 12.43
C LEU A 230 1.18 -0.82 12.08
N ALA A 231 1.82 0.09 12.85
CA ALA A 231 1.85 1.52 12.51
C ALA A 231 3.18 2.17 12.91
N SER A 232 3.64 3.13 12.10
CA SER A 232 4.87 3.87 12.35
C SER A 232 4.93 5.16 11.54
N ALA A 233 5.67 6.16 12.04
CA ALA A 233 6.14 7.32 11.29
C ALA A 233 7.40 7.02 10.46
N ASP A 234 8.07 5.89 10.68
CA ASP A 234 9.21 5.43 9.90
C ASP A 234 8.78 4.33 8.93
N SER A 235 8.65 4.69 7.65
CA SER A 235 8.24 3.76 6.58
C SER A 235 9.24 2.62 6.37
N VAL A 236 10.53 2.84 6.66
CA VAL A 236 11.57 1.80 6.55
C VAL A 236 11.43 0.81 7.70
N ALA A 237 11.22 1.31 8.91
CA ALA A 237 11.11 0.47 10.12
C ALA A 237 9.87 -0.43 10.08
N ILE A 238 8.72 0.09 9.66
CA ILE A 238 7.50 -0.71 9.55
C ILE A 238 7.64 -1.79 8.47
N ASP A 239 8.25 -1.47 7.32
CA ASP A 239 8.51 -2.42 6.24
C ASP A 239 9.53 -3.48 6.66
N ALA A 240 10.58 -3.10 7.40
CA ALA A 240 11.59 -4.01 7.93
C ALA A 240 11.00 -4.97 8.96
N LEU A 241 10.17 -4.45 9.90
CA LEU A 241 9.52 -5.29 10.90
C LEU A 241 8.53 -6.28 10.26
N ALA A 242 7.73 -5.81 9.30
CA ALA A 242 6.83 -6.68 8.54
C ALA A 242 7.59 -7.76 7.76
N ALA A 243 8.72 -7.41 7.13
CA ALA A 243 9.59 -8.37 6.44
C ALA A 243 10.14 -9.44 7.40
N ARG A 244 10.59 -9.04 8.60
CA ARG A 244 11.03 -9.99 9.64
C ARG A 244 9.91 -10.92 10.07
N MET A 245 8.70 -10.39 10.32
CA MET A 245 7.53 -11.20 10.68
C MET A 245 7.14 -12.18 9.58
N MET A 246 7.38 -11.85 8.31
CA MET A 246 7.19 -12.77 7.17
C MET A 246 8.25 -13.88 7.11
N GLY A 247 9.36 -13.79 7.85
CA GLY A 247 10.47 -14.75 7.84
C GLY A 247 11.68 -14.31 7.02
N PHE A 248 11.70 -13.04 6.55
CA PHE A 248 12.83 -12.50 5.80
C PHE A 248 13.79 -11.70 6.69
N ASP A 249 15.08 -11.73 6.37
CA ASP A 249 16.05 -10.83 6.96
C ASP A 249 15.97 -9.46 6.27
N PRO A 250 15.51 -8.39 6.97
CA PRO A 250 15.33 -7.08 6.35
C PRO A 250 16.64 -6.49 5.81
N MET A 251 17.78 -6.79 6.45
CA MET A 251 19.08 -6.29 6.02
C MET A 251 19.62 -6.99 4.75
N LYS A 252 19.03 -8.11 4.36
CA LYS A 252 19.28 -8.76 3.06
C LYS A 252 18.35 -8.24 1.96
N ILE A 253 17.32 -7.48 2.29
CA ILE A 253 16.46 -6.82 1.31
C ILE A 253 17.12 -5.51 0.87
N GLU A 254 17.59 -5.47 -0.36
CA GLU A 254 18.48 -4.42 -0.86
C GLU A 254 17.94 -2.99 -0.65
N TYR A 255 16.66 -2.72 -0.96
CA TYR A 255 16.13 -1.37 -0.79
C TYR A 255 16.00 -0.95 0.69
N LEU A 256 15.69 -1.88 1.59
CA LEU A 256 15.63 -1.60 3.03
C LEU A 256 17.02 -1.29 3.58
N ARG A 257 18.01 -2.12 3.26
CA ARG A 257 19.40 -1.91 3.64
C ARG A 257 19.92 -0.57 3.12
N ARG A 258 19.68 -0.24 1.83
CA ARG A 258 20.10 1.04 1.24
C ARG A 258 19.44 2.23 1.93
N CYS A 259 18.14 2.16 2.24
CA CYS A 259 17.46 3.20 3.02
C CYS A 259 18.09 3.38 4.40
N HIS A 260 18.45 2.30 5.07
CA HIS A 260 19.14 2.32 6.36
C HIS A 260 20.52 2.98 6.24
N ASP A 261 21.34 2.52 5.30
CA ASP A 261 22.70 3.02 5.05
C ASP A 261 22.71 4.53 4.70
N MET A 262 21.66 5.02 4.03
CA MET A 262 21.46 6.42 3.67
C MET A 262 20.72 7.24 4.75
N SER A 263 20.46 6.68 5.93
CA SER A 263 19.73 7.35 7.03
C SER A 263 18.33 7.83 6.62
N LEU A 264 17.66 7.09 5.71
CA LEU A 264 16.28 7.35 5.30
C LEU A 264 15.24 6.69 6.21
N GLY A 265 15.66 5.92 7.19
CA GLY A 265 14.88 5.21 8.19
C GLY A 265 15.67 4.02 8.72
N VAL A 266 15.05 3.23 9.59
CA VAL A 266 15.73 2.15 10.32
C VAL A 266 15.29 0.79 9.80
N ALA A 267 16.20 0.02 9.19
CA ALA A 267 15.91 -1.33 8.72
C ALA A 267 16.45 -2.44 9.63
N ASP A 268 17.46 -2.15 10.46
CA ASP A 268 18.01 -3.13 11.40
C ASP A 268 17.00 -3.38 12.54
N PRO A 269 16.48 -4.60 12.72
CA PRO A 269 15.52 -4.89 13.78
C PRO A 269 16.02 -4.62 15.19
N ARG A 270 17.34 -4.59 15.41
CA ARG A 270 17.95 -4.26 16.71
C ARG A 270 17.75 -2.80 17.11
N ASP A 271 17.56 -1.93 16.12
CA ASP A 271 17.36 -0.49 16.27
C ASP A 271 15.88 -0.08 16.13
N ILE A 272 14.97 -1.07 16.08
CA ILE A 272 13.52 -0.86 16.10
C ILE A 272 12.99 -1.12 17.52
N GLU A 273 12.27 -0.15 18.07
CA GLU A 273 11.49 -0.30 19.30
C GLU A 273 10.07 -0.74 18.94
N VAL A 274 9.71 -1.97 19.32
CA VAL A 274 8.35 -2.49 19.14
C VAL A 274 7.49 -2.08 20.34
N ILE A 275 6.39 -1.39 20.08
CA ILE A 275 5.42 -0.94 21.09
C ILE A 275 4.17 -1.81 20.98
N GLY A 276 3.69 -2.37 22.09
CA GLY A 276 2.51 -3.22 22.18
C GLY A 276 2.85 -4.70 22.12
N GLU A 277 2.34 -5.44 21.15
CA GLU A 277 2.56 -6.89 21.06
C GLU A 277 4.00 -7.23 20.69
N SER A 278 4.59 -8.16 21.45
CA SER A 278 5.91 -8.70 21.10
C SER A 278 5.84 -9.47 19.78
N VAL A 279 6.83 -9.25 18.94
CA VAL A 279 7.04 -10.01 17.69
C VAL A 279 8.20 -10.99 17.80
N GLU A 280 8.72 -11.19 19.01
CA GLU A 280 9.77 -12.18 19.25
C GLU A 280 9.25 -13.58 18.93
N GLY A 281 10.01 -14.35 18.15
CA GLY A 281 9.62 -15.68 17.69
C GLY A 281 8.48 -15.70 16.64
N VAL A 282 7.94 -14.56 16.24
CA VAL A 282 6.94 -14.51 15.17
C VAL A 282 7.62 -14.75 13.83
N ASP A 283 7.20 -15.82 13.17
CA ASP A 283 7.55 -16.16 11.80
C ASP A 283 6.31 -16.65 11.05
N PHE A 284 5.96 -15.97 9.97
CA PHE A 284 4.81 -16.35 9.15
C PHE A 284 5.13 -17.48 8.17
N GLY A 285 6.41 -17.80 7.98
CA GLY A 285 6.88 -18.82 7.06
C GLY A 285 6.53 -18.50 5.61
N PHE A 286 6.71 -17.24 5.19
CA PHE A 286 6.37 -16.83 3.82
C PHE A 286 7.51 -17.14 2.87
N GLU A 287 7.10 -17.50 1.65
CA GLU A 287 8.03 -17.78 0.55
C GLU A 287 7.65 -16.96 -0.68
N VAL A 288 8.65 -16.32 -1.30
CA VAL A 288 8.42 -15.63 -2.57
C VAL A 288 8.44 -16.64 -3.69
N SER A 289 7.28 -16.92 -4.27
CA SER A 289 7.18 -17.70 -5.49
C SER A 289 7.08 -16.79 -6.73
N ARG A 290 7.32 -17.35 -7.91
CA ARG A 290 7.24 -16.63 -9.17
C ARG A 290 6.03 -17.11 -9.97
N SER A 291 5.12 -16.19 -10.31
CA SER A 291 4.12 -16.50 -11.34
C SER A 291 4.79 -16.62 -12.71
N LEU A 292 4.12 -17.27 -13.65
CA LEU A 292 4.61 -17.37 -15.05
C LEU A 292 4.89 -15.98 -15.65
N VAL A 293 4.08 -14.98 -15.30
CA VAL A 293 4.27 -13.60 -15.78
C VAL A 293 5.50 -12.96 -15.17
N ILE A 294 5.72 -13.12 -13.86
CA ILE A 294 6.93 -12.63 -13.16
C ILE A 294 8.16 -13.33 -13.71
N TRP A 295 8.09 -14.65 -13.91
CA TRP A 295 9.18 -15.43 -14.50
C TRP A 295 9.52 -14.93 -15.90
N GLY A 296 8.53 -14.76 -16.77
CA GLY A 296 8.70 -14.23 -18.13
C GLY A 296 9.29 -12.82 -18.15
N ASP A 297 8.80 -11.92 -17.30
CA ASP A 297 9.33 -10.55 -17.14
C ASP A 297 10.81 -10.57 -16.70
N GLN A 298 11.16 -11.44 -15.75
CA GLN A 298 12.56 -11.60 -15.31
C GLN A 298 13.46 -12.18 -16.38
N MET A 299 12.97 -13.11 -17.20
CA MET A 299 13.71 -13.67 -18.33
C MET A 299 14.04 -12.60 -19.38
N LEU A 300 13.10 -11.69 -19.66
CA LEU A 300 13.30 -10.57 -20.58
C LEU A 300 14.21 -9.48 -20.01
N ARG A 301 14.15 -9.17 -18.71
CA ARG A 301 14.91 -8.06 -18.11
C ARG A 301 16.29 -8.46 -17.61
N LYS A 302 16.42 -9.63 -17.02
CA LYS A 302 17.65 -10.10 -16.32
C LYS A 302 18.15 -11.44 -16.82
N GLY A 303 17.35 -12.18 -17.56
CA GLY A 303 17.63 -13.52 -18.03
C GLY A 303 18.26 -13.58 -19.44
N PRO A 304 18.36 -14.79 -20.02
CA PRO A 304 18.95 -15.01 -21.34
C PRO A 304 18.20 -14.31 -22.48
N LEU A 305 16.94 -13.93 -22.29
CA LEU A 305 16.13 -13.20 -23.30
C LEU A 305 16.32 -11.68 -23.23
N ARG A 306 17.26 -11.15 -22.45
CA ARG A 306 17.51 -9.71 -22.28
C ARG A 306 17.78 -8.96 -23.58
N PHE A 307 18.28 -9.65 -24.61
CA PHE A 307 18.53 -9.05 -25.93
C PHE A 307 17.23 -8.62 -26.64
N LEU A 308 16.09 -9.22 -26.26
CA LEU A 308 14.77 -8.85 -26.75
C LEU A 308 14.10 -7.73 -25.92
N GLU A 309 14.68 -7.31 -24.80
CA GLU A 309 14.10 -6.33 -23.87
C GLU A 309 13.67 -5.05 -24.60
N LYS A 310 14.59 -4.48 -25.42
CA LYS A 310 14.30 -3.22 -26.14
C LYS A 310 13.12 -3.36 -27.10
N VAL A 311 13.04 -4.46 -27.84
CA VAL A 311 11.98 -4.70 -28.80
C VAL A 311 10.66 -5.03 -28.08
N ALA A 312 10.71 -5.88 -27.06
CA ALA A 312 9.52 -6.37 -26.38
C ALA A 312 8.91 -5.34 -25.39
N LEU A 313 9.74 -4.55 -24.71
CA LEU A 313 9.29 -3.71 -23.58
C LEU A 313 9.48 -2.19 -23.80
N HIS A 314 10.28 -1.77 -24.80
CA HIS A 314 10.59 -0.37 -25.08
C HIS A 314 10.19 0.07 -26.50
N SER A 315 9.33 -0.70 -27.18
CA SER A 315 8.75 -0.37 -28.48
C SER A 315 7.22 -0.34 -28.39
N PRO A 316 6.48 0.09 -29.43
CA PRO A 316 5.03 0.00 -29.47
C PRO A 316 4.47 -1.41 -29.21
N LEU A 317 5.30 -2.44 -29.34
CA LEU A 317 4.93 -3.83 -29.02
C LEU A 317 4.74 -4.06 -27.52
N VAL A 318 5.16 -3.14 -26.63
CA VAL A 318 4.98 -3.26 -25.16
C VAL A 318 3.53 -3.54 -24.75
N VAL A 319 2.55 -3.20 -25.58
CA VAL A 319 1.11 -3.47 -25.36
C VAL A 319 0.80 -4.96 -25.11
N TRP A 320 1.64 -5.88 -25.62
CA TRP A 320 1.46 -7.31 -25.38
C TRP A 320 1.66 -7.70 -23.92
N ALA A 321 2.54 -7.03 -23.18
CA ALA A 321 2.89 -7.41 -21.82
C ALA A 321 1.73 -7.16 -20.81
N PRO A 322 1.07 -5.99 -20.78
CA PRO A 322 -0.17 -5.80 -20.02
C PRO A 322 -1.28 -6.76 -20.48
N MET A 323 -1.42 -7.00 -21.79
CA MET A 323 -2.44 -7.91 -22.32
C MET A 323 -2.19 -9.35 -21.86
N ALA A 324 -0.98 -9.87 -21.98
CA ALA A 324 -0.62 -11.20 -21.51
C ALA A 324 -0.81 -11.32 -19.98
N SER A 325 -0.43 -10.26 -19.23
CA SER A 325 -0.66 -10.18 -17.79
C SER A 325 -2.15 -10.25 -17.46
N ASN A 326 -3.02 -9.53 -18.17
CA ASN A 326 -4.46 -9.55 -17.97
C ASN A 326 -5.06 -10.92 -18.32
N ILE A 327 -4.66 -11.50 -19.45
CA ILE A 327 -5.12 -12.85 -19.85
C ILE A 327 -4.77 -13.86 -18.75
N TYR A 328 -3.52 -13.89 -18.31
CA TYR A 328 -3.10 -14.82 -17.26
C TYR A 328 -3.83 -14.58 -15.94
N HIS A 329 -3.85 -13.34 -15.43
CA HIS A 329 -4.39 -13.06 -14.10
C HIS A 329 -5.90 -13.05 -14.08
N ASP A 330 -6.55 -12.39 -15.07
CA ASP A 330 -7.99 -12.11 -15.04
C ASP A 330 -8.84 -13.17 -15.71
N TRP A 331 -8.30 -13.87 -16.70
CA TRP A 331 -9.05 -14.83 -17.52
C TRP A 331 -8.70 -16.29 -17.21
N LEU A 332 -7.46 -16.57 -16.76
CA LEU A 332 -7.04 -17.94 -16.44
C LEU A 332 -6.98 -18.16 -14.92
N TRP A 333 -6.17 -17.39 -14.23
CA TRP A 333 -5.89 -17.63 -12.81
C TRP A 333 -7.08 -17.28 -11.90
N TYR A 334 -7.66 -16.08 -12.05
CA TYR A 334 -8.71 -15.59 -11.18
C TYR A 334 -9.99 -16.44 -11.23
N PRO A 335 -10.53 -16.87 -12.40
CA PRO A 335 -11.76 -17.67 -12.45
C PRO A 335 -11.62 -19.03 -11.78
N VAL A 336 -10.44 -19.65 -11.84
CA VAL A 336 -10.18 -21.01 -11.36
C VAL A 336 -9.59 -20.95 -9.95
N ILE A 337 -8.34 -20.51 -9.83
CA ILE A 337 -7.60 -20.53 -8.55
C ILE A 337 -8.06 -19.39 -7.63
N GLY A 338 -8.19 -18.18 -8.18
CA GLY A 338 -8.55 -17.00 -7.41
C GLY A 338 -9.90 -17.16 -6.71
N ARG A 339 -10.93 -17.57 -7.44
CA ARG A 339 -12.28 -17.82 -6.87
C ARG A 339 -12.29 -18.96 -5.85
N ALA A 340 -11.47 -19.99 -6.04
CA ALA A 340 -11.34 -21.07 -5.04
C ALA A 340 -10.75 -20.52 -3.74
N ARG A 341 -9.68 -19.74 -3.79
CA ARG A 341 -9.06 -19.08 -2.62
C ARG A 341 -10.00 -18.09 -1.96
N ILE A 342 -10.78 -17.31 -2.73
CA ILE A 342 -11.79 -16.40 -2.16
C ILE A 342 -12.89 -17.17 -1.42
N ARG A 343 -13.34 -18.30 -1.96
CA ARG A 343 -14.33 -19.16 -1.27
C ARG A 343 -13.77 -19.74 0.03
N GLU A 344 -12.51 -20.19 0.01
CA GLU A 344 -11.84 -20.68 1.21
C GLU A 344 -11.69 -19.57 2.25
N PHE A 345 -11.17 -18.40 1.84
CA PHE A 345 -11.09 -17.20 2.68
C PHE A 345 -12.47 -16.83 3.26
N GLY A 346 -13.54 -16.95 2.48
CA GLY A 346 -14.91 -16.69 2.90
C GLY A 346 -15.37 -17.49 4.11
N ARG A 347 -14.71 -18.63 4.44
CA ARG A 347 -14.98 -19.42 5.63
C ARG A 347 -14.26 -18.88 6.88
N SER A 348 -13.25 -18.05 6.71
CA SER A 348 -12.53 -17.42 7.82
C SER A 348 -13.40 -16.35 8.52
N LYS A 349 -13.00 -15.94 9.72
CA LYS A 349 -13.63 -14.83 10.43
C LYS A 349 -13.61 -13.52 9.62
N TRP A 350 -12.50 -13.21 8.95
CA TRP A 350 -12.37 -12.03 8.09
C TRP A 350 -13.22 -12.11 6.82
N GLY A 351 -13.37 -13.30 6.26
CA GLY A 351 -14.28 -13.52 5.13
C GLY A 351 -15.76 -13.36 5.51
N ARG A 352 -16.14 -13.73 6.74
CA ARG A 352 -17.48 -13.44 7.28
C ARG A 352 -17.67 -11.94 7.48
N LEU A 353 -16.73 -11.26 8.15
CA LEU A 353 -16.76 -9.80 8.32
C LEU A 353 -16.92 -9.08 6.97
N MET A 354 -16.16 -9.51 5.94
CA MET A 354 -16.26 -8.94 4.60
C MET A 354 -17.66 -9.06 4.00
N ARG A 355 -18.36 -10.20 4.21
CA ARG A 355 -19.72 -10.40 3.69
C ARG A 355 -20.76 -9.65 4.49
N GLU A 356 -20.68 -9.74 5.82
CA GLU A 356 -21.73 -9.26 6.73
C GLU A 356 -21.71 -7.74 6.87
N ARG A 357 -20.53 -7.13 6.98
CA ARG A 357 -20.38 -5.69 7.16
C ARG A 357 -20.16 -4.93 5.86
N TYR A 358 -19.36 -5.47 4.94
CA TYR A 358 -18.93 -4.80 3.71
C TYR A 358 -19.56 -5.38 2.43
N GLY A 359 -20.39 -6.41 2.56
CA GLY A 359 -21.15 -7.00 1.45
C GLY A 359 -22.25 -6.10 0.91
N PRO A 360 -22.85 -6.44 -0.24
CA PRO A 360 -23.95 -5.65 -0.82
C PRO A 360 -25.18 -5.54 0.09
N SER A 361 -25.36 -6.49 1.00
CA SER A 361 -26.47 -6.57 1.98
C SER A 361 -26.02 -6.18 3.39
N GLY A 362 -24.83 -5.61 3.55
CA GLY A 362 -24.35 -5.14 4.83
C GLY A 362 -25.26 -4.05 5.41
N PRO A 363 -25.34 -3.91 6.75
CA PRO A 363 -26.20 -2.92 7.37
C PRO A 363 -25.90 -1.51 6.82
N ALA A 364 -26.97 -0.77 6.52
CA ALA A 364 -26.84 0.64 6.25
C ALA A 364 -26.11 1.30 7.44
N PRO A 365 -25.14 2.16 7.21
CA PRO A 365 -24.35 2.75 8.27
C PRO A 365 -25.25 3.58 9.19
N SER A 366 -25.22 3.28 10.50
CA SER A 366 -25.66 4.28 11.46
C SER A 366 -24.69 5.46 11.37
N PRO A 367 -25.15 6.70 11.17
CA PRO A 367 -24.28 7.85 11.26
C PRO A 367 -23.67 7.83 12.66
N VAL A 368 -22.35 7.72 12.73
CA VAL A 368 -21.62 8.01 13.97
C VAL A 368 -21.99 9.44 14.30
N GLY A 369 -22.52 9.68 15.52
CA GLY A 369 -22.96 11.00 15.95
C GLY A 369 -21.85 12.02 15.94
N LEU A 370 -21.56 12.54 14.79
CA LEU A 370 -20.84 13.78 14.61
C LEU A 370 -21.89 14.86 14.90
N SER A 371 -21.73 15.55 16.03
CA SER A 371 -22.50 16.76 16.35
C SER A 371 -22.49 17.66 15.11
N PRO A 372 -23.64 18.09 14.58
CA PRO A 372 -23.65 18.92 13.38
C PRO A 372 -22.96 20.25 13.73
N ALA A 373 -21.75 20.44 13.20
CA ALA A 373 -21.16 21.75 13.15
C ALA A 373 -22.17 22.67 12.39
N ALA A 374 -22.58 23.73 13.02
CA ALA A 374 -23.59 24.66 12.56
C ALA A 374 -23.28 25.07 11.10
N ARG A 375 -24.25 24.82 10.21
CA ARG A 375 -24.22 25.39 8.85
C ARG A 375 -24.26 26.91 8.99
N PRO A 376 -23.38 27.68 8.36
CA PRO A 376 -23.56 29.11 8.30
C PRO A 376 -24.89 29.41 7.56
N SER A 377 -25.76 30.16 8.20
CA SER A 377 -26.96 30.72 7.59
C SER A 377 -26.57 31.58 6.39
N LYS A 378 -27.33 31.41 5.30
CA LYS A 378 -27.21 32.16 4.05
C LYS A 378 -27.28 33.69 4.27
#